data_6021ab18c30475fd9158b3762d4bd6c3
#
_entry.id   6021ab18c30475fd9158b3762d4bd6c3
#
_cell.length_a   1.000
_cell.length_b   1.000
_cell.length_c   1.000
_cell.angle_alpha   90.00
_cell.angle_beta   90.00
_cell.angle_gamma   90.00
#
_symmetry.space_group_name_H-M   'P 1'
#
loop_
_entity.id
_entity.type
_entity.pdbx_description
1 polymer ?
#
loop_
_entity_poly.entity_id
_entity_poly.type
_entity_poly.pdbx_seq_one_letter_code
_entity_poly.pdbx_strand_id
1 'polypeptide(L)'
;MRRFQFEGKGNVSGERVRELRLRARLSQSALAAKMQTEGAIIEQDAISRIESGSRLVTDYELLALTRIFGVSADWLIGSGKNTPRE
;
A
#
# COMPACT_ATOMS: atom_id res chain seq x y z
N MET A 1 21.94 13.80 -1.01
CA MET A 1 21.39 12.78 -0.12
C MET A 1 20.84 11.60 -0.88
N ARG A 2 21.12 10.41 -0.39
CA ARG A 2 20.68 9.21 -1.08
C ARG A 2 19.22 8.92 -0.78
N ARG A 3 18.46 8.58 -1.80
CA ARG A 3 17.09 8.14 -1.63
C ARG A 3 17.04 6.64 -1.51
N PHE A 4 16.03 6.16 -0.79
CA PHE A 4 15.74 4.73 -0.76
C PHE A 4 14.86 4.42 -1.97
N GLN A 5 15.47 3.82 -3.00
CA GLN A 5 14.75 3.51 -4.23
C GLN A 5 15.06 2.11 -4.69
N PHE A 6 14.09 1.50 -5.33
CA PHE A 6 14.25 0.20 -5.98
C PHE A 6 13.70 0.36 -7.40
N GLU A 7 14.55 0.16 -8.38
CA GLU A 7 14.19 0.32 -9.80
C GLU A 7 13.50 1.66 -10.05
N GLY A 8 14.03 2.70 -9.45
CA GLY A 8 13.54 4.06 -9.65
C GLY A 8 12.33 4.45 -8.81
N LYS A 9 11.88 3.57 -7.92
CA LYS A 9 10.68 3.83 -7.11
C LYS A 9 10.99 3.73 -5.64
N GLY A 10 10.20 4.43 -4.84
CA GLY A 10 10.31 4.40 -3.40
C GLY A 10 9.63 3.20 -2.75
N ASN A 11 8.84 2.43 -3.52
CA ASN A 11 8.23 1.21 -3.03
C ASN A 11 7.90 0.31 -4.22
N VAL A 12 7.57 -0.95 -3.94
CA VAL A 12 7.19 -1.92 -4.97
C VAL A 12 5.72 -2.28 -4.90
N SER A 13 5.00 -1.79 -3.90
CA SER A 13 3.61 -2.19 -3.66
C SER A 13 2.57 -1.18 -4.14
N GLY A 14 2.98 0.02 -4.53
CA GLY A 14 2.05 1.12 -4.76
C GLY A 14 0.98 0.85 -5.79
N GLU A 15 1.34 0.22 -6.92
CA GLU A 15 0.37 -0.08 -7.95
C GLU A 15 -0.66 -1.09 -7.47
N ARG A 16 -0.23 -2.07 -6.68
CA ARG A 16 -1.14 -3.07 -6.14
C ARG A 16 -2.05 -2.48 -5.08
N VAL A 17 -1.53 -1.56 -4.28
CA VAL A 17 -2.36 -0.82 -3.32
C VAL A 17 -3.47 -0.07 -4.05
N ARG A 18 -3.09 0.63 -5.13
CA ARG A 18 -4.08 1.36 -5.91
C ARG A 18 -5.13 0.44 -6.50
N GLU A 19 -4.69 -0.68 -7.04
CA GLU A 19 -5.60 -1.66 -7.62
C GLU A 19 -6.62 -2.16 -6.59
N LEU A 20 -6.15 -2.52 -5.40
CA LEU A 20 -7.03 -3.00 -4.34
C LEU A 20 -7.99 -1.91 -3.88
N ARG A 21 -7.50 -0.70 -3.77
CA ARG A 21 -8.32 0.44 -3.35
C ARG A 21 -9.46 0.66 -4.35
N LEU A 22 -9.13 0.66 -5.63
CA LEU A 22 -10.13 0.88 -6.67
C LEU A 22 -11.14 -0.27 -6.73
N ARG A 23 -10.69 -1.50 -6.56
CA ARG A 23 -11.60 -2.64 -6.50
C ARG A 23 -12.57 -2.52 -5.33
N ALA A 24 -12.09 -2.00 -4.21
CA ALA A 24 -12.92 -1.82 -3.02
C ALA A 24 -13.75 -0.54 -3.09
N ARG A 25 -13.60 0.25 -4.15
CA ARG A 25 -14.33 1.51 -4.36
C ARG A 25 -14.08 2.51 -3.25
N LEU A 26 -12.84 2.55 -2.78
CA LEU A 26 -12.45 3.48 -1.74
C LEU A 26 -11.74 4.68 -2.34
N SER A 27 -11.99 5.86 -1.79
CA SER A 27 -11.16 7.02 -2.09
C SER A 27 -9.84 6.87 -1.35
N GLN A 28 -8.86 7.68 -1.71
CA GLN A 28 -7.59 7.70 -0.97
C GLN A 28 -7.82 8.12 0.47
N SER A 29 -8.72 9.06 0.71
CA SER A 29 -9.07 9.50 2.07
C SER A 29 -9.72 8.37 2.87
N ALA A 30 -10.58 7.60 2.22
CA ALA A 30 -11.25 6.49 2.90
C ALA A 30 -10.24 5.40 3.25
N LEU A 31 -9.27 5.13 2.37
CA LEU A 31 -8.22 4.18 2.69
C LEU A 31 -7.37 4.68 3.86
N ALA A 32 -7.02 5.96 3.86
CA ALA A 32 -6.25 6.54 4.97
C ALA A 32 -6.99 6.35 6.30
N ALA A 33 -8.32 6.55 6.30
CA ALA A 33 -9.11 6.34 7.51
C ALA A 33 -9.07 4.89 7.97
N LYS A 34 -9.15 3.94 7.04
CA LYS A 34 -9.05 2.52 7.39
C LYS A 34 -7.67 2.17 7.93
N MET A 35 -6.63 2.75 7.36
CA MET A 35 -5.27 2.56 7.86
C MET A 35 -5.16 2.99 9.32
N GLN A 36 -5.77 4.13 9.64
CA GLN A 36 -5.72 4.64 11.01
C GLN A 36 -6.42 3.71 11.99
N THR A 37 -7.52 3.09 11.59
CA THR A 37 -8.19 2.12 12.47
C THR A 37 -7.33 0.88 12.69
N GLU A 38 -6.40 0.61 11.79
CA GLU A 38 -5.44 -0.48 11.95
C GLU A 38 -4.16 -0.05 12.66
N GLY A 39 -4.11 1.19 13.12
CA GLY A 39 -2.98 1.69 13.89
C GLY A 39 -1.90 2.38 13.07
N ALA A 40 -2.09 2.49 11.76
CA ALA A 40 -1.10 3.15 10.90
C ALA A 40 -1.59 4.56 10.60
N ILE A 41 -1.01 5.54 11.27
CA ILE A 41 -1.40 6.94 11.13
C ILE A 41 -0.84 7.47 9.81
N ILE A 42 -1.73 7.76 8.88
CA ILE A 42 -1.34 8.17 7.54
C ILE A 42 -2.44 9.08 6.97
N GLU A 43 -2.05 10.03 6.14
CA GLU A 43 -2.95 10.99 5.53
C GLU A 43 -3.18 10.63 4.06
N GLN A 44 -4.21 11.22 3.46
CA GLN A 44 -4.57 10.96 2.08
C GLN A 44 -3.41 11.23 1.11
N ASP A 45 -2.68 12.30 1.36
CA ASP A 45 -1.53 12.69 0.54
C ASP A 45 -0.45 11.60 0.54
N ALA A 46 -0.23 10.97 1.71
CA ALA A 46 0.75 9.87 1.78
C ALA A 46 0.26 8.64 1.01
N ILE A 47 -1.04 8.35 1.02
CA ILE A 47 -1.60 7.27 0.20
C ILE A 47 -1.31 7.56 -1.28
N SER A 48 -1.54 8.81 -1.70
CA SER A 48 -1.26 9.22 -3.08
C SER A 48 0.19 8.96 -3.46
N ARG A 49 1.13 9.28 -2.57
CA ARG A 49 2.55 9.07 -2.85
C ARG A 49 2.95 7.60 -2.82
N ILE A 50 2.30 6.80 -2.01
CA ILE A 50 2.51 5.36 -2.04
C ILE A 50 2.09 4.83 -3.41
N GLU A 51 0.92 5.22 -3.87
CA GLU A 51 0.38 4.71 -5.14
C GLU A 51 1.21 5.15 -6.33
N SER A 52 1.79 6.33 -6.27
CA SER A 52 2.66 6.80 -7.36
C SER A 52 4.08 6.25 -7.26
N GLY A 53 4.42 5.59 -6.18
CA GLY A 53 5.75 5.02 -5.99
C GLY A 53 6.78 6.01 -5.50
N SER A 54 6.37 7.20 -5.04
CA SER A 54 7.31 8.23 -4.64
C SER A 54 7.62 8.25 -3.15
N ARG A 55 7.09 7.30 -2.39
CA ARG A 55 7.26 7.25 -0.93
C ARG A 55 7.48 5.80 -0.50
N LEU A 56 8.28 5.61 0.54
CA LEU A 56 8.44 4.29 1.14
C LEU A 56 7.13 3.85 1.81
N VAL A 57 6.94 2.55 1.91
CA VAL A 57 5.88 1.95 2.71
C VAL A 57 6.55 1.29 3.90
N THR A 58 6.14 1.67 5.09
CA THR A 58 6.73 1.07 6.30
C THR A 58 6.14 -0.30 6.52
N ASP A 59 6.81 -1.11 7.33
CA ASP A 59 6.35 -2.47 7.57
C ASP A 59 4.98 -2.49 8.26
N TYR A 60 4.72 -1.57 9.18
CA TYR A 60 3.41 -1.54 9.84
C TYR A 60 2.32 -1.01 8.91
N GLU A 61 2.68 -0.16 7.94
CA GLU A 61 1.72 0.23 6.90
C GLU A 61 1.38 -0.96 6.01
N LEU A 62 2.39 -1.75 5.67
CA LEU A 62 2.18 -2.95 4.88
C LEU A 62 1.28 -3.93 5.62
N LEU A 63 1.53 -4.13 6.91
CA LEU A 63 0.69 -4.99 7.73
C LEU A 63 -0.76 -4.52 7.74
N ALA A 64 -0.98 -3.22 7.92
CA ALA A 64 -2.32 -2.66 7.90
C ALA A 64 -3.02 -2.94 6.57
N LEU A 65 -2.31 -2.77 5.46
CA LEU A 65 -2.87 -3.04 4.14
C LEU A 65 -3.29 -4.49 3.97
N THR A 66 -2.48 -5.43 4.47
CA THR A 66 -2.84 -6.85 4.39
C THR A 66 -4.13 -7.13 5.15
N ARG A 67 -4.32 -6.48 6.28
CA ARG A 67 -5.52 -6.68 7.10
C ARG A 67 -6.75 -6.05 6.47
N ILE A 68 -6.59 -4.85 5.90
CA ILE A 68 -7.70 -4.16 5.27
C ILE A 68 -8.21 -4.92 4.06
N PHE A 69 -7.30 -5.42 3.24
CA PHE A 69 -7.67 -6.02 1.96
C PHE A 69 -7.69 -7.54 1.96
N GLY A 70 -7.23 -8.17 3.03
CA GLY A 70 -7.23 -9.62 3.11
C GLY A 70 -6.27 -10.29 2.14
N VAL A 71 -5.15 -9.64 1.86
CA VAL A 71 -4.13 -10.17 0.95
C VAL A 71 -2.85 -10.41 1.73
N SER A 72 -1.94 -11.20 1.17
CA SER A 72 -0.66 -11.46 1.80
C SER A 72 0.32 -10.32 1.50
N ALA A 73 1.31 -10.17 2.38
CA ALA A 73 2.40 -9.25 2.12
C ALA A 73 3.18 -9.66 0.88
N ASP A 74 3.32 -10.96 0.66
CA ASP A 74 4.00 -11.48 -0.54
C ASP A 74 3.35 -10.97 -1.81
N TRP A 75 2.03 -10.99 -1.85
CA TRP A 75 1.33 -10.48 -3.02
C TRP A 75 1.55 -8.97 -3.19
N LEU A 76 1.48 -8.23 -2.08
CA LEU A 76 1.66 -6.77 -2.13
C LEU A 76 3.02 -6.37 -2.64
N ILE A 77 4.07 -7.07 -2.24
CA ILE A 77 5.42 -6.72 -2.68
C ILE A 77 5.81 -7.42 -3.98
N GLY A 78 4.93 -8.27 -4.49
CA GLY A 78 5.16 -8.90 -5.79
C GLY A 78 6.12 -10.07 -5.78
N SER A 79 6.47 -10.61 -4.60
CA SER A 79 7.41 -11.72 -4.53
C SER A 79 6.73 -13.07 -4.73
N GLY A 80 5.41 -13.10 -4.54
CA GLY A 80 4.66 -14.33 -4.73
C GLY A 80 4.07 -14.41 -6.12
N LYS A 81 3.65 -15.57 -6.51
CA LYS A 81 3.00 -15.77 -7.80
C LYS A 81 1.50 -15.68 -7.72
N ASN A 82 1.01 -15.53 -6.51
CA ASN A 82 -0.42 -15.65 -6.27
C ASN A 82 -1.14 -14.37 -6.53
N THR A 83 -2.35 -14.50 -7.02
CA THR A 83 -3.29 -13.40 -7.05
C THR A 83 -3.94 -13.30 -5.68
N PRO A 84 -4.61 -12.16 -5.39
CA PRO A 84 -5.32 -12.05 -4.12
C PRO A 84 -6.34 -13.15 -3.99
N ARG A 85 -6.50 -13.66 -2.79
CA ARG A 85 -7.50 -14.66 -2.55
C ARG A 85 -8.87 -14.03 -2.48
N GLU A 86 -9.81 -14.74 -2.97
CA GLU A 86 -11.19 -14.30 -2.83
C GLU A 86 -11.78 -14.66 -1.50
#